data_a439af6050ba6beeb9fb14af059a3608
#
_entry.id   a439af6050ba6beeb9fb14af059a3608
#
_cell.length_a   1.000
_cell.length_b   1.000
_cell.length_c   1.000
_cell.angle_alpha   90.00
_cell.angle_beta   90.00
_cell.angle_gamma   90.00
#
_symmetry.space_group_name_H-M   'P 1'
#
loop_
_entity.id
_entity.type
_entity.pdbx_description
1 polymer ?
#
loop_
_entity_poly.entity_id
_entity_poly.type
_entity_poly.pdbx_seq_one_letter_code
_entity_poly.pdbx_strand_id
1 'polypeptide(L)'
;MLELTINDKVYEFHFGFGFLKEINKRVVMPLEGAKDVKKNVGLQFAVASVIDGDVEQLADVLDAANKGCVPRVTRKDLEQYIESTDDIDALFKSVLDFLKTS
;
A
#
# COMPACT_ATOMS: atom_id res chain seq x y z
N MET A 1 -4.84 -2.81 11.99
CA MET A 1 -4.42 -1.46 11.57
C MET A 1 -2.93 -1.28 11.78
N LEU A 2 -2.25 -0.73 10.79
CA LEU A 2 -0.83 -0.42 10.89
C LEU A 2 -0.67 1.05 11.26
N GLU A 3 0.24 1.35 12.19
CA GLU A 3 0.58 2.73 12.53
C GLU A 3 2.06 2.96 12.26
N LEU A 4 2.37 4.09 11.63
CA LEU A 4 3.75 4.50 11.39
C LEU A 4 3.93 5.93 11.88
N THR A 5 5.08 6.20 12.53
CA THR A 5 5.45 7.55 12.92
C THR A 5 6.33 8.15 11.84
N ILE A 6 5.82 9.19 11.20
CA ILE A 6 6.52 9.86 10.09
C ILE A 6 6.57 11.35 10.42
N ASN A 7 7.79 11.92 10.51
CA ASN A 7 7.98 13.32 10.86
C ASN A 7 7.29 13.70 12.19
N ASP A 8 7.44 12.84 13.19
CA ASP A 8 6.91 13.03 14.56
C ASP A 8 5.38 12.98 14.64
N LYS A 9 4.71 12.53 13.56
CA LYS A 9 3.26 12.32 13.55
C LYS A 9 2.94 10.85 13.35
N VAL A 10 1.92 10.37 14.07
CA VAL A 10 1.44 9.01 13.91
C VAL A 10 0.37 8.99 12.83
N TYR A 11 0.59 8.17 11.81
CA TYR A 11 -0.36 7.97 10.72
C TYR A 11 -0.92 6.55 10.78
N GLU A 12 -2.22 6.42 10.51
CA GLU A 12 -2.90 5.14 10.49
C GLU A 12 -3.06 4.64 9.04
N PHE A 13 -2.94 3.34 8.89
CA PHE A 13 -3.07 2.68 7.59
C PHE A 13 -4.06 1.53 7.76
N HIS A 14 -5.18 1.60 7.05
CA HIS A 14 -6.26 0.63 7.14
C HIS A 14 -6.35 -0.19 5.87
N PHE A 15 -6.39 -1.50 6.02
CA PHE A 15 -6.39 -2.44 4.90
C PHE A 15 -7.74 -3.13 4.76
N GLY A 16 -8.83 -2.35 4.83
CA GLY A 16 -10.20 -2.83 4.68
C GLY A 16 -10.77 -2.58 3.30
N PHE A 17 -12.09 -2.47 3.21
CA PHE A 17 -12.77 -2.28 1.91
C PHE A 17 -12.35 -1.01 1.20
N GLY A 18 -12.15 0.08 1.93
CA GLY A 18 -11.69 1.33 1.33
C GLY A 18 -10.35 1.17 0.66
N PHE A 19 -9.43 0.45 1.32
CA PHE A 19 -8.13 0.14 0.75
C PHE A 19 -8.28 -0.73 -0.52
N LEU A 20 -9.10 -1.78 -0.44
CA LEU A 20 -9.29 -2.68 -1.59
C LEU A 20 -9.83 -1.93 -2.80
N LYS A 21 -10.81 -1.06 -2.60
CA LYS A 21 -11.34 -0.25 -3.68
C LYS A 21 -10.28 0.67 -4.28
N GLU A 22 -9.50 1.29 -3.41
CA GLU A 22 -8.47 2.23 -3.88
C GLU A 22 -7.35 1.52 -4.62
N ILE A 23 -6.86 0.40 -4.11
CA ILE A 23 -5.76 -0.31 -4.76
C ILE A 23 -6.20 -0.90 -6.10
N ASN A 24 -7.45 -1.36 -6.21
CA ASN A 24 -7.98 -1.84 -7.47
C ASN A 24 -8.11 -0.73 -8.51
N LYS A 25 -8.39 0.50 -8.08
CA LYS A 25 -8.42 1.66 -8.98
C LYS A 25 -7.03 2.00 -9.51
N ARG A 26 -6.01 1.86 -8.67
CA ARG A 26 -4.64 2.26 -9.03
C ARG A 26 -3.96 1.29 -9.96
N VAL A 27 -4.36 0.02 -9.94
CA VAL A 27 -3.77 -0.98 -10.81
C VAL A 27 -4.53 -0.98 -12.13
N VAL A 28 -3.88 -0.47 -13.16
CA VAL A 28 -4.43 -0.47 -14.52
C VAL A 28 -3.78 -1.63 -15.27
N MET A 29 -4.57 -2.65 -15.55
CA MET A 29 -4.10 -3.81 -16.30
C MET A 29 -4.65 -3.70 -17.73
N PRO A 30 -3.80 -3.39 -18.71
CA PRO A 30 -4.25 -3.26 -20.10
C PRO A 30 -4.42 -4.64 -20.75
N LEU A 31 -5.29 -5.45 -20.16
CA LEU A 31 -5.59 -6.78 -20.72
C LEU A 31 -6.85 -6.67 -21.56
N GLU A 32 -6.66 -6.67 -22.87
CA GLU A 32 -7.77 -6.65 -23.80
C GLU A 32 -8.65 -7.88 -23.61
N GLY A 33 -9.95 -7.66 -23.55
CA GLY A 33 -10.92 -8.73 -23.45
C GLY A 33 -11.07 -9.34 -22.06
N ALA A 34 -10.34 -8.85 -21.08
CA ALA A 34 -10.36 -9.39 -19.73
C ALA A 34 -11.24 -8.56 -18.81
N LYS A 35 -12.50 -8.41 -19.17
CA LYS A 35 -13.46 -7.59 -18.39
C LYS A 35 -13.69 -8.13 -16.98
N ASP A 36 -13.54 -9.43 -16.80
CA ASP A 36 -13.86 -10.08 -15.53
C ASP A 36 -12.67 -10.21 -14.61
N VAL A 37 -11.49 -9.79 -15.04
CA VAL A 37 -10.25 -9.92 -14.25
C VAL A 37 -10.11 -8.77 -13.24
N LYS A 38 -11.06 -7.88 -13.18
CA LYS A 38 -10.97 -6.69 -12.35
C LYS A 38 -11.08 -6.95 -10.85
N LYS A 39 -11.64 -8.09 -10.46
CA LYS A 39 -11.82 -8.38 -9.04
C LYS A 39 -10.49 -8.84 -8.45
N ASN A 40 -10.03 -8.13 -7.44
CA ASN A 40 -8.85 -8.48 -6.65
C ASN A 40 -7.53 -8.43 -7.39
N VAL A 41 -7.50 -7.93 -8.63
CA VAL A 41 -6.25 -7.78 -9.39
C VAL A 41 -5.31 -6.82 -8.65
N GLY A 42 -5.85 -5.73 -8.12
CA GLY A 42 -5.04 -4.76 -7.40
C GLY A 42 -4.38 -5.36 -6.18
N LEU A 43 -5.13 -6.14 -5.40
CA LEU A 43 -4.58 -6.77 -4.21
C LEU A 43 -3.51 -7.80 -4.58
N GLN A 44 -3.78 -8.65 -5.56
CA GLN A 44 -2.81 -9.65 -6.03
C GLN A 44 -1.54 -9.00 -6.53
N PHE A 45 -1.67 -7.93 -7.30
CA PHE A 45 -0.53 -7.19 -7.81
C PHE A 45 0.26 -6.56 -6.67
N ALA A 46 -0.42 -5.97 -5.68
CA ALA A 46 0.23 -5.35 -4.53
C ALA A 46 1.00 -6.38 -3.71
N VAL A 47 0.41 -7.54 -3.44
CA VAL A 47 1.07 -8.62 -2.70
C VAL A 47 2.32 -9.07 -3.44
N ALA A 48 2.22 -9.33 -4.75
CA ALA A 48 3.36 -9.77 -5.55
C ALA A 48 4.46 -8.72 -5.56
N SER A 49 4.11 -7.45 -5.72
CA SER A 49 5.09 -6.36 -5.76
C SER A 49 5.80 -6.17 -4.43
N VAL A 50 5.07 -6.30 -3.32
CA VAL A 50 5.67 -6.20 -1.98
C VAL A 50 6.62 -7.37 -1.74
N ILE A 51 6.24 -8.59 -2.15
CA ILE A 51 7.11 -9.75 -2.06
C ILE A 51 8.40 -9.52 -2.87
N ASP A 52 8.28 -8.90 -4.05
CA ASP A 52 9.43 -8.62 -4.91
C ASP A 52 10.29 -7.44 -4.42
N GLY A 53 9.85 -6.73 -3.38
CA GLY A 53 10.62 -5.62 -2.83
C GLY A 53 10.50 -4.33 -3.62
N ASP A 54 9.37 -4.12 -4.30
CA ASP A 54 9.14 -2.92 -5.11
C ASP A 54 8.76 -1.74 -4.21
N VAL A 55 9.71 -0.80 -4.05
CA VAL A 55 9.51 0.34 -3.13
C VAL A 55 8.46 1.32 -3.64
N GLU A 56 8.30 1.47 -4.95
CA GLU A 56 7.26 2.33 -5.50
C GLU A 56 5.88 1.78 -5.18
N GLN A 57 5.70 0.48 -5.31
CA GLN A 57 4.44 -0.18 -4.97
C GLN A 57 4.20 -0.16 -3.47
N LEU A 58 5.26 -0.27 -2.67
CA LEU A 58 5.10 -0.13 -1.23
C LEU A 58 4.53 1.25 -0.88
N ALA A 59 5.04 2.31 -1.51
CA ALA A 59 4.51 3.66 -1.31
C ALA A 59 3.05 3.77 -1.75
N ASP A 60 2.69 3.17 -2.89
CA ASP A 60 1.31 3.15 -3.37
C ASP A 60 0.38 2.44 -2.40
N VAL A 61 0.81 1.30 -1.88
CA VAL A 61 0.03 0.52 -0.94
C VAL A 61 -0.22 1.32 0.34
N LEU A 62 0.83 1.93 0.88
CA LEU A 62 0.70 2.73 2.10
C LEU A 62 -0.17 3.98 1.87
N ASP A 63 0.00 4.65 0.73
CA ASP A 63 -0.83 5.80 0.41
C ASP A 63 -2.30 5.42 0.28
N ALA A 64 -2.58 4.30 -0.37
CA ALA A 64 -3.95 3.81 -0.51
C ALA A 64 -4.54 3.44 0.85
N ALA A 65 -3.76 2.84 1.72
CA ALA A 65 -4.22 2.42 3.05
C ALA A 65 -4.47 3.62 3.98
N ASN A 66 -3.79 4.73 3.75
CA ASN A 66 -3.99 5.96 4.54
C ASN A 66 -5.12 6.84 3.98
N LYS A 67 -5.56 6.61 2.75
CA LYS A 67 -6.60 7.42 2.15
C LYS A 67 -7.89 7.35 2.97
N GLY A 68 -8.42 8.51 3.31
CA GLY A 68 -9.59 8.58 4.17
C GLY A 68 -9.26 8.64 5.65
N CYS A 69 -8.02 8.46 6.04
CA CYS A 69 -7.59 8.58 7.43
C CYS A 69 -7.20 10.02 7.77
N VAL A 70 -7.23 10.33 9.06
CA VAL A 70 -6.81 11.62 9.58
C VAL A 70 -5.79 11.36 10.68
N PRO A 71 -4.57 11.88 10.58
CA PRO A 71 -4.07 12.76 9.51
C PRO A 71 -3.79 12.00 8.21
N ARG A 72 -3.79 12.74 7.11
CA ARG A 72 -3.49 12.20 5.77
C ARG A 72 -2.02 12.43 5.45
N VAL A 73 -1.28 11.35 5.23
CA VAL A 73 0.15 11.46 4.90
C VAL A 73 0.31 11.88 3.43
N THR A 74 1.30 12.71 3.14
CA THR A 74 1.61 13.08 1.76
C THR A 74 2.47 12.00 1.12
N ARG A 75 2.40 11.90 -0.21
CA ARG A 75 3.23 10.96 -0.96
C ARG A 75 4.71 11.26 -0.74
N LYS A 76 5.07 12.53 -0.70
CA LYS A 76 6.45 12.95 -0.48
C LYS A 76 6.96 12.44 0.87
N ASP A 77 6.17 12.59 1.92
CA ASP A 77 6.57 12.14 3.25
C ASP A 77 6.71 10.62 3.30
N LEU A 78 5.82 9.90 2.63
CA LEU A 78 5.92 8.45 2.54
C LEU A 78 7.21 8.02 1.84
N GLU A 79 7.53 8.64 0.72
CA GLU A 79 8.73 8.31 -0.03
C GLU A 79 9.99 8.59 0.79
N GLN A 80 10.03 9.72 1.47
CA GLN A 80 11.15 10.06 2.33
C GLN A 80 11.29 9.06 3.49
N TYR A 81 10.17 8.65 4.08
CA TYR A 81 10.19 7.67 5.14
C TYR A 81 10.75 6.33 4.66
N ILE A 82 10.31 5.88 3.50
CA ILE A 82 10.79 4.61 2.93
C ILE A 82 12.28 4.68 2.64
N GLU A 83 12.76 5.81 2.11
CA GLU A 83 14.18 5.98 1.82
C GLU A 83 15.05 6.04 3.07
N SER A 84 14.51 6.58 4.17
CA SER A 84 15.30 6.84 5.38
C SER A 84 15.15 5.77 6.45
N THR A 85 14.25 4.81 6.27
CA THR A 85 14.06 3.79 7.30
C THR A 85 15.26 2.86 7.39
N ASP A 86 15.66 2.54 8.63
CA ASP A 86 16.82 1.70 8.87
C ASP A 86 16.57 0.23 8.54
N ASP A 87 15.30 -0.20 8.58
CA ASP A 87 14.95 -1.59 8.35
C ASP A 87 13.79 -1.67 7.37
N ILE A 88 14.11 -1.53 6.09
CA ILE A 88 13.13 -1.59 5.02
C ILE A 88 12.50 -2.99 4.93
N ASP A 89 13.27 -4.03 5.23
CA ASP A 89 12.75 -5.41 5.19
C ASP A 89 11.66 -5.62 6.23
N ALA A 90 11.81 -5.07 7.42
CA ALA A 90 10.77 -5.14 8.45
C ALA A 90 9.51 -4.42 8.01
N LEU A 91 9.65 -3.28 7.32
CA LEU A 91 8.50 -2.53 6.80
C LEU A 91 7.76 -3.35 5.74
N PHE A 92 8.50 -3.94 4.78
CA PHE A 92 7.90 -4.82 3.77
C PHE A 92 7.14 -5.98 4.42
N LYS A 93 7.75 -6.61 5.41
CA LYS A 93 7.14 -7.74 6.10
C LYS A 93 5.86 -7.34 6.82
N SER A 94 5.87 -6.21 7.52
CA SER A 94 4.69 -5.72 8.23
C SER A 94 3.54 -5.43 7.27
N VAL A 95 3.83 -4.75 6.17
CA VAL A 95 2.81 -4.44 5.16
C VAL A 95 2.28 -5.72 4.53
N LEU A 96 3.17 -6.66 4.20
CA LEU A 96 2.76 -7.93 3.61
C LEU A 96 1.82 -8.71 4.54
N ASP A 97 2.12 -8.72 5.84
CA ASP A 97 1.26 -9.40 6.82
C ASP A 97 -0.14 -8.81 6.83
N PHE A 98 -0.27 -7.48 6.77
CA PHE A 98 -1.58 -6.84 6.69
C PHE A 98 -2.29 -7.15 5.37
N LEU A 99 -1.56 -7.18 4.26
CA LEU A 99 -2.14 -7.51 2.96
C LEU A 99 -2.71 -8.93 2.93
N LYS A 100 -2.03 -9.87 3.58
CA LYS A 100 -2.46 -11.27 3.60
C LYS A 100 -3.73 -11.47 4.41
N THR A 101 -4.01 -10.59 5.36
CA THR A 101 -5.20 -10.69 6.21
C THR A 101 -6.35 -9.82 5.71
N SER A 102 -6.18 -9.14 4.61
CA SER A 102 -7.22 -8.25 4.05
C SER A 102 -8.32 -8.98 3.33
#